data_18e4613ef138014ce2a35090a4ba2d82
#
_entry.id   18e4613ef138014ce2a35090a4ba2d82
#
_cell.length_a   1.000
_cell.length_b   1.000
_cell.length_c   1.000
_cell.angle_alpha   90.00
_cell.angle_beta   90.00
_cell.angle_gamma   90.00
#
_symmetry.space_group_name_H-M   'P 1'
#
loop_
_entity.id
_entity.type
_entity.pdbx_description
1 polymer ?
#
loop_
_entity_poly.entity_id
_entity_poly.type
_entity_poly.pdbx_seq_one_letter_code
_entity_poly.pdbx_strand_id
1 'polypeptide(L)'
;SLLEESLGYLTNYFDKKVFQIAFQEGLSAKEKGILMLETTKKVFLHNQGGCIMANITLETAQYNTRFIPVIQNFFNKWTEALKHIYQEKYQPQKAQEKAEQAIQDIEGGILLMRLYKNDKYFLNALQRASEVLN
;
A
#
# COMPACT_ATOMS: atom_id res chain seq x y z
N SER A 1 -6.28 13.62 18.72
CA SER A 1 -5.68 12.77 19.74
C SER A 1 -4.26 12.39 19.35
N LEU A 2 -3.51 11.88 20.27
CA LEU A 2 -2.14 11.43 20.04
C LEU A 2 -2.08 10.34 18.97
N LEU A 3 -3.04 9.43 18.97
CA LEU A 3 -3.09 8.36 17.97
C LEU A 3 -3.37 8.91 16.57
N GLU A 4 -4.29 9.86 16.43
CA GLU A 4 -4.56 10.50 15.14
C GLU A 4 -3.30 11.20 14.59
N GLU A 5 -2.59 11.92 15.45
CA GLU A 5 -1.35 12.59 15.08
C GLU A 5 -0.27 11.58 14.65
N SER A 6 -0.15 10.47 15.37
CA SER A 6 0.79 9.40 15.04
C SER A 6 0.45 8.75 13.71
N LEU A 7 -0.83 8.53 13.41
CA LEU A 7 -1.26 7.98 12.13
C LEU A 7 -1.00 8.95 10.98
N GLY A 8 -1.21 10.25 11.22
CA GLY A 8 -0.88 11.29 10.24
C GLY A 8 0.61 11.35 9.96
N TYR A 9 1.44 11.27 10.99
CA TYR A 9 2.88 11.21 10.84
C TYR A 9 3.32 10.00 10.03
N LEU A 10 2.74 8.84 10.32
CA LEU A 10 3.03 7.60 9.62
C LEU A 10 2.63 7.69 8.14
N THR A 11 1.48 8.30 7.85
CA THR A 11 1.03 8.53 6.47
C THR A 11 2.05 9.38 5.72
N ASN A 12 2.54 10.46 6.33
CA ASN A 12 3.55 11.31 5.71
C ASN A 12 4.86 10.57 5.48
N TYR A 13 5.25 9.72 6.41
CA TYR A 13 6.45 8.89 6.26
C TYR A 13 6.33 7.95 5.06
N PHE A 14 5.20 7.24 4.94
CA PHE A 14 4.95 6.35 3.81
C PHE A 14 4.85 7.11 2.50
N ASP A 15 4.24 8.29 2.52
CA ASP A 15 4.13 9.11 1.32
C ASP A 15 5.52 9.46 0.78
N LYS A 16 6.41 9.94 1.64
CA LYS A 16 7.77 10.30 1.24
C LYS A 16 8.61 9.09 0.82
N LYS A 17 8.51 7.99 1.54
CA LYS A 17 9.36 6.82 1.31
C LYS A 17 8.88 5.93 0.17
N VAL A 18 7.57 5.81 -0.01
CA VAL A 18 6.98 4.83 -0.92
C VAL A 18 6.16 5.50 -2.02
N PHE A 19 5.13 6.26 -1.65
CA PHE A 19 4.13 6.71 -2.62
C PHE A 19 4.69 7.71 -3.62
N GLN A 20 5.60 8.59 -3.21
CA GLN A 20 6.19 9.60 -4.10
C GLN A 20 7.09 9.00 -5.19
N ILE A 21 7.48 7.75 -5.05
CA ILE A 21 8.21 7.05 -6.12
C ILE A 21 7.40 7.06 -7.41
N ALA A 22 6.08 6.91 -7.31
CA ALA A 22 5.18 6.92 -8.47
C ALA A 22 5.24 8.20 -9.29
N PHE A 23 5.64 9.32 -8.65
CA PHE A 23 5.62 10.65 -9.27
C PHE A 23 7.02 11.19 -9.57
N GLN A 24 8.07 10.37 -9.40
CA GLN A 24 9.44 10.78 -9.72
C GLN A 24 9.63 10.92 -11.21
N GLU A 25 10.30 12.01 -11.61
CA GLU A 25 10.69 12.19 -12.99
C GLU A 25 11.92 11.33 -13.32
N GLY A 26 12.07 10.97 -14.59
CA GLY A 26 13.24 10.23 -15.06
C GLY A 26 13.17 8.73 -14.89
N LEU A 27 12.10 8.20 -14.31
CA LEU A 27 11.88 6.75 -14.18
C LEU A 27 10.71 6.32 -15.06
N SER A 28 10.86 5.16 -15.71
CA SER A 28 9.75 4.55 -16.42
C SER A 28 8.73 4.01 -15.42
N ALA A 29 7.50 3.73 -15.87
CA ALA A 29 6.48 3.13 -15.04
C ALA A 29 6.95 1.79 -14.46
N LYS A 30 7.64 1.00 -15.25
CA LYS A 30 8.18 -0.28 -14.83
C LYS A 30 9.23 -0.13 -13.73
N GLU A 31 10.13 0.84 -13.88
CA GLU A 31 11.14 1.15 -12.88
C GLU A 31 10.51 1.63 -11.58
N LYS A 32 9.50 2.50 -11.67
CA LYS A 32 8.73 2.98 -10.52
C LYS A 32 8.07 1.82 -9.78
N GLY A 33 7.44 0.91 -10.54
CA GLY A 33 6.78 -0.26 -9.98
C GLY A 33 7.74 -1.16 -9.21
N ILE A 34 8.91 -1.44 -9.78
CA ILE A 34 9.94 -2.26 -9.15
C ILE A 34 10.46 -1.58 -7.88
N LEU A 35 10.75 -0.29 -7.95
CA LEU A 35 11.27 0.45 -6.81
C LEU A 35 10.25 0.55 -5.67
N MET A 36 8.99 0.84 -5.98
CA MET A 36 7.91 0.85 -4.97
C MET A 36 7.76 -0.52 -4.32
N LEU A 37 7.85 -1.56 -5.10
CA LEU A 37 7.72 -2.94 -4.64
C LEU A 37 8.83 -3.31 -3.67
N GLU A 38 10.06 -3.03 -4.03
CA GLU A 38 11.22 -3.30 -3.17
C GLU A 38 11.16 -2.50 -1.88
N THR A 39 10.72 -1.25 -1.95
CA THR A 39 10.58 -0.39 -0.77
C THR A 39 9.46 -0.89 0.14
N THR A 40 8.32 -1.25 -0.42
CA THR A 40 7.19 -1.83 0.33
C THR A 40 7.60 -3.13 1.01
N LYS A 41 8.32 -3.98 0.29
CA LYS A 41 8.85 -5.23 0.82
C LYS A 41 9.71 -5.00 2.06
N LYS A 42 10.65 -4.07 1.98
CA LYS A 42 11.54 -3.77 3.12
C LYS A 42 10.74 -3.30 4.34
N VAL A 43 9.79 -2.40 4.13
CA VAL A 43 9.00 -1.84 5.23
C VAL A 43 8.23 -2.94 5.96
N PHE A 44 7.50 -3.78 5.23
CA PHE A 44 6.61 -4.76 5.86
C PHE A 44 7.31 -6.03 6.33
N LEU A 45 8.43 -6.42 5.75
CA LEU A 45 9.21 -7.55 6.25
C LEU A 45 9.91 -7.21 7.57
N HIS A 46 10.29 -5.95 7.77
CA HIS A 46 10.88 -5.52 9.03
C HIS A 46 9.84 -5.29 10.12
N ASN A 47 8.60 -5.01 9.74
CA ASN A 47 7.53 -4.71 10.69
C ASN A 47 6.72 -5.96 11.01
N GLN A 48 7.10 -6.65 12.07
CA GLN A 48 6.43 -7.88 12.50
C GLN A 48 4.98 -7.66 12.96
N GLY A 49 4.58 -6.41 13.19
CA GLY A 49 3.22 -6.05 13.56
C GLY A 49 2.21 -6.06 12.41
N GLY A 50 2.66 -6.26 11.17
CA GLY A 50 1.81 -6.18 9.98
C GLY A 50 1.53 -4.73 9.57
N CYS A 51 0.36 -4.48 9.00
CA CYS A 51 -0.04 -3.12 8.62
C CYS A 51 -0.82 -2.48 9.75
N ILE A 52 -0.25 -1.47 10.39
CA ILE A 52 -0.87 -0.81 11.53
C ILE A 52 -2.20 -0.14 11.16
N MET A 53 -2.30 0.40 9.93
CA MET A 53 -3.53 1.03 9.44
C MET A 53 -4.67 0.01 9.34
N ALA A 54 -4.38 -1.17 8.79
CA ALA A 54 -5.35 -2.25 8.69
C ALA A 54 -5.73 -2.78 10.08
N ASN A 55 -4.76 -2.95 10.96
CA ASN A 55 -5.00 -3.44 12.32
C ASN A 55 -5.94 -2.51 13.10
N ILE A 56 -5.70 -1.20 13.03
CA ILE A 56 -6.56 -0.22 13.69
C ILE A 56 -7.96 -0.22 13.08
N THR A 57 -8.06 -0.34 11.76
CA THR A 57 -9.36 -0.44 11.09
C THR A 57 -10.18 -1.61 11.64
N LEU A 58 -9.57 -2.80 11.70
CA LEU A 58 -10.26 -3.99 12.18
C LEU A 58 -10.71 -3.87 13.64
N GLU A 59 -9.93 -3.19 14.47
CA GLU A 59 -10.24 -3.05 15.89
C GLU A 59 -11.25 -1.96 16.18
N THR A 60 -11.28 -0.88 15.39
CA THR A 60 -12.00 0.35 15.79
C THR A 60 -13.09 0.81 14.87
N ALA A 61 -13.16 0.34 13.62
CA ALA A 61 -14.09 0.90 12.61
C ALA A 61 -15.56 0.87 13.02
N GLN A 62 -15.98 -0.12 13.82
CA GLN A 62 -17.37 -0.28 14.23
C GLN A 62 -17.75 0.60 15.44
N TYR A 63 -16.80 0.94 16.30
CA TYR A 63 -17.10 1.67 17.53
C TYR A 63 -16.54 3.08 17.57
N ASN A 64 -15.46 3.32 16.86
CA ASN A 64 -14.80 4.61 16.87
C ASN A 64 -14.45 5.02 15.44
N THR A 65 -15.36 5.79 14.83
CA THR A 65 -15.22 6.24 13.45
C THR A 65 -14.22 7.39 13.28
N ARG A 66 -13.67 7.88 14.36
CA ARG A 66 -12.78 9.03 14.40
C ARG A 66 -11.49 8.84 13.59
N PHE A 67 -10.99 7.60 13.52
CA PHE A 67 -9.76 7.29 12.80
C PHE A 67 -9.99 6.99 11.32
N ILE A 68 -11.24 6.78 10.89
CA ILE A 68 -11.55 6.40 9.53
C ILE A 68 -10.99 7.38 8.49
N PRO A 69 -11.20 8.72 8.62
CA PRO A 69 -10.67 9.64 7.60
C PRO A 69 -9.14 9.60 7.45
N VAL A 70 -8.42 9.45 8.56
CA VAL A 70 -6.95 9.38 8.54
C VAL A 70 -6.49 8.11 7.83
N ILE A 71 -7.13 6.98 8.13
CA ILE A 71 -6.79 5.69 7.53
C ILE A 71 -7.16 5.68 6.04
N GLN A 72 -8.34 6.21 5.68
CA GLN A 72 -8.75 6.34 4.29
C GLN A 72 -7.75 7.19 3.50
N ASN A 73 -7.26 8.28 4.09
CA ASN A 73 -6.27 9.13 3.44
C ASN A 73 -4.98 8.34 3.10
N PHE A 74 -4.52 7.49 4.02
CA PHE A 74 -3.37 6.62 3.78
C PHE A 74 -3.60 5.71 2.56
N PHE A 75 -4.70 4.97 2.56
CA PHE A 75 -5.00 4.04 1.47
C PHE A 75 -5.31 4.76 0.15
N ASN A 76 -5.91 5.95 0.21
CA ASN A 76 -6.16 6.75 -0.98
C ASN A 76 -4.85 7.22 -1.63
N LYS A 77 -3.88 7.63 -0.83
CA LYS A 77 -2.56 8.03 -1.33
C LYS A 77 -1.83 6.85 -1.97
N TRP A 78 -1.90 5.70 -1.36
CA TRP A 78 -1.31 4.48 -1.92
C TRP A 78 -1.97 4.09 -3.23
N THR A 79 -3.31 4.11 -3.25
CA THR A 79 -4.10 3.82 -4.46
C THR A 79 -3.75 4.78 -5.59
N GLU A 80 -3.67 6.09 -5.30
CA GLU A 80 -3.31 7.09 -6.31
C GLU A 80 -1.91 6.87 -6.88
N ALA A 81 -0.97 6.48 -6.04
CA ALA A 81 0.39 6.18 -6.49
C ALA A 81 0.40 5.00 -7.48
N LEU A 82 -0.24 3.89 -7.12
CA LEU A 82 -0.32 2.72 -7.99
C LEU A 82 -1.10 3.02 -9.27
N LYS A 83 -2.21 3.75 -9.15
CA LYS A 83 -3.01 4.16 -10.30
C LYS A 83 -2.17 4.96 -11.28
N HIS A 84 -1.38 5.91 -10.79
CA HIS A 84 -0.51 6.74 -11.63
C HIS A 84 0.46 5.85 -12.43
N ILE A 85 1.05 4.86 -11.79
CA ILE A 85 1.95 3.91 -12.47
C ILE A 85 1.17 3.08 -13.50
N TYR A 86 0.00 2.56 -13.14
CA TYR A 86 -0.78 1.68 -14.01
C TYR A 86 -1.42 2.42 -15.19
N GLN A 87 -1.54 3.75 -15.13
CA GLN A 87 -2.04 4.56 -16.24
C GLN A 87 -1.11 4.56 -17.45
N GLU A 88 0.11 4.08 -17.31
CA GLU A 88 0.99 3.84 -18.44
C GLU A 88 0.38 2.83 -19.41
N LYS A 89 -0.40 1.87 -18.91
CA LYS A 89 -0.98 0.79 -19.72
C LYS A 89 -2.51 0.86 -19.81
N TYR A 90 -3.17 1.36 -18.78
CA TYR A 90 -4.63 1.30 -18.67
C TYR A 90 -5.24 2.70 -18.61
N GLN A 91 -6.48 2.81 -19.10
CA GLN A 91 -7.29 4.02 -18.91
C GLN A 91 -7.53 4.26 -17.42
N PRO A 92 -7.83 5.51 -17.01
CA PRO A 92 -7.91 5.87 -15.58
C PRO A 92 -8.81 4.97 -14.74
N GLN A 93 -9.99 4.62 -15.24
CA GLN A 93 -10.91 3.76 -14.47
C GLN A 93 -10.34 2.36 -14.26
N LYS A 94 -9.75 1.78 -15.30
CA LYS A 94 -9.14 0.45 -15.22
C LYS A 94 -7.90 0.47 -14.34
N ALA A 95 -7.10 1.52 -14.44
CA ALA A 95 -5.93 1.71 -13.58
C ALA A 95 -6.35 1.80 -12.11
N GLN A 96 -7.46 2.49 -11.83
CA GLN A 96 -8.02 2.57 -10.47
C GLN A 96 -8.39 1.18 -9.95
N GLU A 97 -9.10 0.39 -10.74
CA GLU A 97 -9.48 -0.97 -10.38
C GLU A 97 -8.26 -1.84 -10.11
N LYS A 98 -7.25 -1.75 -10.96
CA LYS A 98 -6.01 -2.51 -10.79
C LYS A 98 -5.25 -2.11 -9.54
N ALA A 99 -5.23 -0.82 -9.23
CA ALA A 99 -4.59 -0.31 -8.02
C ALA A 99 -5.31 -0.83 -6.77
N GLU A 100 -6.63 -0.78 -6.76
CA GLU A 100 -7.44 -1.29 -5.65
C GLU A 100 -7.22 -2.79 -5.44
N GLN A 101 -7.21 -3.57 -6.53
CA GLN A 101 -6.94 -5.00 -6.47
C GLN A 101 -5.55 -5.30 -5.89
N ALA A 102 -4.55 -4.52 -6.29
CA ALA A 102 -3.19 -4.71 -5.79
C ALA A 102 -3.12 -4.48 -4.28
N ILE A 103 -3.78 -3.44 -3.78
CA ILE A 103 -3.78 -3.14 -2.35
C ILE A 103 -4.53 -4.20 -1.56
N GLN A 104 -5.69 -4.65 -2.06
CA GLN A 104 -6.44 -5.75 -1.44
C GLN A 104 -5.58 -7.02 -1.34
N ASP A 105 -4.86 -7.35 -2.40
CA ASP A 105 -4.00 -8.51 -2.47
C ASP A 105 -2.83 -8.40 -1.49
N ILE A 106 -2.17 -7.24 -1.47
CA ILE A 106 -1.02 -7.00 -0.59
C ILE A 106 -1.45 -7.05 0.88
N GLU A 107 -2.57 -6.41 1.23
CA GLU A 107 -3.07 -6.42 2.62
C GLU A 107 -3.47 -7.83 3.06
N GLY A 108 -4.12 -8.59 2.18
CA GLY A 108 -4.39 -10.01 2.44
C GLY A 108 -3.12 -10.83 2.59
N GLY A 109 -2.13 -10.54 1.76
CA GLY A 109 -0.81 -11.19 1.85
C GLY A 109 -0.10 -10.90 3.17
N ILE A 110 -0.17 -9.68 3.66
CA ILE A 110 0.41 -9.31 4.96
C ILE A 110 -0.29 -10.07 6.09
N LEU A 111 -1.62 -10.14 6.06
CA LEU A 111 -2.39 -10.89 7.06
C LEU A 111 -1.98 -12.36 7.09
N LEU A 112 -1.96 -13.01 5.93
CA LEU A 112 -1.65 -14.44 5.83
C LEU A 112 -0.19 -14.73 6.14
N MET A 113 0.72 -13.83 5.78
CA MET A 113 2.14 -13.92 6.15
C MET A 113 2.29 -14.01 7.67
N ARG A 114 1.56 -13.19 8.39
CA ARG A 114 1.61 -13.20 9.87
C ARG A 114 0.95 -14.45 10.44
N LEU A 115 -0.20 -14.84 9.90
CA LEU A 115 -0.95 -15.99 10.40
C LEU A 115 -0.18 -17.30 10.24
N TYR A 116 0.41 -17.50 9.07
CA TYR A 116 1.14 -18.74 8.75
C TYR A 116 2.64 -18.65 8.98
N LYS A 117 3.15 -17.46 9.35
CA LYS A 117 4.58 -17.21 9.52
C LYS A 117 5.38 -17.59 8.27
N ASN A 118 4.85 -17.17 7.12
CA ASN A 118 5.43 -17.50 5.82
C ASN A 118 5.30 -16.28 4.90
N ASP A 119 6.43 -15.76 4.46
CA ASP A 119 6.50 -14.56 3.64
C ASP A 119 5.90 -14.73 2.25
N LYS A 120 5.68 -15.97 1.80
CA LYS A 120 5.25 -16.23 0.41
C LYS A 120 3.96 -15.50 0.04
N TYR A 121 3.00 -15.37 0.96
CA TYR A 121 1.72 -14.72 0.68
C TYR A 121 1.89 -13.26 0.33
N PHE A 122 2.73 -12.58 1.09
CA PHE A 122 3.06 -11.18 0.85
C PHE A 122 3.90 -11.02 -0.42
N LEU A 123 4.95 -11.82 -0.58
CA LEU A 123 5.84 -11.74 -1.73
C LEU A 123 5.10 -12.05 -3.04
N ASN A 124 4.19 -13.01 -3.03
CA ASN A 124 3.38 -13.34 -4.20
C ASN A 124 2.43 -12.19 -4.57
N ALA A 125 1.85 -11.52 -3.57
CA ALA A 125 1.00 -10.36 -3.81
C ALA A 125 1.79 -9.22 -4.45
N LEU A 126 2.99 -8.93 -3.95
CA LEU A 126 3.88 -7.93 -4.53
C LEU A 126 4.25 -8.29 -5.97
N GLN A 127 4.56 -9.55 -6.22
CA GLN A 127 4.90 -10.02 -7.56
C GLN A 127 3.73 -9.80 -8.53
N ARG A 128 2.50 -10.14 -8.13
CA ARG A 128 1.31 -9.91 -8.96
C ARG A 128 1.10 -8.43 -9.24
N ALA A 129 1.33 -7.58 -8.25
CA ALA A 129 1.21 -6.12 -8.42
C ALA A 129 2.21 -5.60 -9.46
N SER A 130 3.43 -6.15 -9.48
CA SER A 130 4.45 -5.74 -10.45
C SER A 130 4.13 -6.23 -11.87
N GLU A 131 3.43 -7.35 -12.01
CA GLU A 131 3.10 -7.94 -13.31
C GLU A 131 1.96 -7.23 -14.03
N VAL A 132 1.27 -6.33 -13.37
CA VAL A 132 0.14 -5.58 -13.96
C VAL A 132 0.55 -4.82 -15.22
N LEU A 133 1.80 -4.37 -15.30
CA LEU A 133 2.32 -3.63 -16.46
C LEU A 133 2.92 -4.52 -17.56
N ASN A 134 3.01 -5.81 -17.34
CA ASN A 134 3.58 -6.72 -18.34
C ASN A 134 2.63 -7.01 -19.50
#